data_12d97473242dbcc6213a3569b0a65968
#
_entry.id   12d97473242dbcc6213a3569b0a65968
#
_cell.length_a   1.000
_cell.length_b   1.000
_cell.length_c   1.000
_cell.angle_alpha   90.00
_cell.angle_beta   90.00
_cell.angle_gamma   90.00
#
_symmetry.space_group_name_H-M   'P 1'
#
loop_
_entity.id
_entity.type
_entity.pdbx_description
1 polymer ?
#
loop_
_entity_poly.entity_id
_entity_poly.type
_entity_poly.pdbx_seq_one_letter_code
_entity_poly.pdbx_strand_id
1 'polypeptide(L)'
;VGLSALLTNQIIPSQNGTTCIVLSGGNIDIGLIPNLVRRNETNEGRRLTIFVRLPDRPGSLAKLVDVCAAQEANVIEVQHIREGVKLHPRETGIQVVLEVKSQQHSHSVISALKSNDFEISTHH
;
A
#
# COMPACT_ATOMS: atom_id res chain seq x y z
N VAL A 1 -14.35 -20.76 -2.11
CA VAL A 1 -15.22 -20.90 -0.93
C VAL A 1 -14.61 -21.89 0.06
N GLY A 2 -14.34 -23.17 -0.30
CA GLY A 2 -13.83 -24.19 0.62
C GLY A 2 -12.50 -23.84 1.30
N LEU A 3 -11.49 -23.36 0.55
CA LEU A 3 -10.20 -22.93 1.10
C LEU A 3 -10.36 -21.72 2.03
N SER A 4 -11.20 -20.75 1.64
CA SER A 4 -11.50 -19.58 2.46
C SER A 4 -12.13 -19.97 3.80
N ALA A 5 -13.05 -20.92 3.81
CA ALA A 5 -13.71 -21.38 5.02
C ALA A 5 -12.73 -22.04 6.02
N LEU A 6 -11.70 -22.73 5.52
CA LEU A 6 -10.60 -23.24 6.34
C LEU A 6 -9.70 -22.15 6.89
N LEU A 7 -9.27 -21.22 6.04
CA LEU A 7 -8.38 -20.12 6.42
C LEU A 7 -9.02 -19.16 7.43
N THR A 8 -10.36 -19.01 7.37
CA THR A 8 -11.11 -18.20 8.34
C THR A 8 -11.65 -18.97 9.54
N ASN A 9 -11.23 -20.24 9.72
CA ASN A 9 -11.68 -21.13 10.78
C ASN A 9 -13.21 -21.35 10.88
N GLN A 10 -13.93 -21.14 9.77
CA GLN A 10 -15.36 -21.44 9.68
C GLN A 10 -15.63 -22.94 9.58
N ILE A 11 -14.65 -23.68 9.12
CA ILE A 11 -14.65 -25.15 9.09
C ILE A 11 -13.38 -25.63 9.78
N ILE A 12 -13.53 -26.45 10.80
CA ILE A 12 -12.42 -27.08 11.49
C ILE A 12 -12.19 -28.46 10.85
N PRO A 13 -11.01 -28.68 10.23
CA PRO A 13 -10.71 -29.98 9.64
C PRO A 13 -10.62 -31.06 10.70
N SER A 14 -11.01 -32.29 10.36
CA SER A 14 -10.88 -33.43 11.25
C SER A 14 -9.41 -33.68 11.61
N GLN A 15 -9.09 -33.82 12.89
CA GLN A 15 -7.72 -34.05 13.35
C GLN A 15 -7.21 -35.45 12.98
N ASN A 16 -8.10 -36.42 12.76
CA ASN A 16 -7.78 -37.82 12.50
C ASN A 16 -8.17 -38.31 11.10
N GLY A 17 -8.33 -37.36 10.14
CA GLY A 17 -8.74 -37.69 8.79
C GLY A 17 -8.11 -36.81 7.73
N THR A 18 -8.33 -37.14 6.46
CA THR A 18 -7.92 -36.34 5.33
C THR A 18 -9.04 -35.36 4.97
N THR A 19 -8.73 -34.07 4.91
CA THR A 19 -9.67 -33.06 4.42
C THR A 19 -9.39 -32.79 2.94
N CYS A 20 -10.37 -33.06 2.07
CA CYS A 20 -10.28 -32.77 0.64
C CYS A 20 -11.11 -31.54 0.30
N ILE A 21 -10.51 -30.58 -0.41
CA ILE A 21 -11.18 -29.37 -0.88
C ILE A 21 -11.21 -29.40 -2.40
N VAL A 22 -12.39 -29.24 -2.96
CA VAL A 22 -12.53 -29.06 -4.40
C VAL A 22 -12.26 -27.59 -4.74
N LEU A 23 -11.16 -27.33 -5.44
CA LEU A 23 -10.87 -26.03 -6.01
C LEU A 23 -11.61 -25.92 -7.33
N SER A 24 -12.71 -25.22 -7.31
CA SER A 24 -13.50 -24.91 -8.50
C SER A 24 -13.63 -23.39 -8.68
N GLY A 25 -13.70 -22.94 -9.90
CA GLY A 25 -13.93 -21.54 -10.25
C GLY A 25 -12.99 -21.08 -11.37
N GLY A 26 -13.55 -20.68 -12.47
CA GLY A 26 -12.87 -20.03 -13.58
C GLY A 26 -13.58 -18.75 -13.99
N ASN A 27 -14.65 -18.39 -13.28
CA ASN A 27 -15.52 -17.26 -13.61
C ASN A 27 -15.13 -15.97 -12.89
N ILE A 28 -13.86 -15.84 -12.46
CA ILE A 28 -13.39 -14.56 -11.94
C ILE A 28 -13.29 -13.56 -13.09
N ASP A 29 -13.87 -12.39 -12.92
CA ASP A 29 -13.63 -11.29 -13.83
C ASP A 29 -12.14 -10.93 -13.76
N ILE A 30 -11.46 -11.07 -14.91
CA ILE A 30 -10.02 -10.76 -15.04
C ILE A 30 -9.72 -9.33 -14.58
N GLY A 31 -10.67 -8.40 -14.77
CA GLY A 31 -10.57 -7.03 -14.28
C GLY A 31 -10.50 -6.88 -12.76
N LEU A 32 -10.96 -7.88 -11.99
CA LEU A 32 -10.91 -7.88 -10.54
C LEU A 32 -9.56 -8.37 -9.98
N ILE A 33 -8.80 -9.16 -10.76
CA ILE A 33 -7.53 -9.75 -10.29
C ILE A 33 -6.54 -8.69 -9.81
N PRO A 34 -6.26 -7.60 -10.55
CA PRO A 34 -5.35 -6.55 -10.09
C PRO A 34 -5.78 -5.93 -8.75
N ASN A 35 -7.09 -5.73 -8.55
CA ASN A 35 -7.61 -5.15 -7.32
C ASN A 35 -7.47 -6.11 -6.13
N LEU A 36 -7.66 -7.40 -6.34
CA LEU A 36 -7.47 -8.42 -5.31
C LEU A 36 -6.00 -8.55 -4.92
N VAL A 37 -5.09 -8.53 -5.90
CA VAL A 37 -3.64 -8.55 -5.65
C VAL A 37 -3.21 -7.32 -4.86
N ARG A 38 -3.59 -6.12 -5.30
CA ARG A 38 -3.30 -4.85 -4.60
C ARG A 38 -3.81 -4.86 -3.16
N ARG A 39 -5.03 -5.37 -2.95
CA ARG A 39 -5.62 -5.46 -1.61
C ARG A 39 -4.85 -6.44 -0.73
N ASN A 40 -4.40 -7.56 -1.28
CA ASN A 40 -3.58 -8.53 -0.56
C ASN A 40 -2.23 -7.94 -0.17
N GLU A 41 -1.54 -7.25 -1.10
CA GLU A 41 -0.27 -6.56 -0.83
C GLU A 41 -0.40 -5.50 0.27
N THR A 42 -1.52 -4.77 0.30
CA THR A 42 -1.82 -3.80 1.36
C THR A 42 -2.05 -4.50 2.70
N ASN A 43 -2.81 -5.59 2.72
CA ASN A 43 -3.08 -6.36 3.94
C ASN A 43 -1.82 -7.03 4.50
N GLU A 44 -0.90 -7.46 3.63
CA GLU A 44 0.40 -8.01 4.02
C GLU A 44 1.43 -6.92 4.39
N GLY A 45 1.06 -5.65 4.32
CA GLY A 45 1.93 -4.53 4.63
C GLY A 45 3.08 -4.33 3.64
N ARG A 46 2.96 -4.88 2.42
CA ARG A 46 3.95 -4.71 1.34
C ARG A 46 3.67 -3.51 0.45
N ARG A 47 2.54 -2.85 0.62
CA ARG A 47 2.14 -1.65 -0.12
C ARG A 47 1.81 -0.53 0.86
N LEU A 48 2.49 0.59 0.71
CA LEU A 48 2.29 1.79 1.52
C LEU A 48 1.79 2.92 0.61
N THR A 49 0.62 3.45 0.92
CA THR A 49 0.11 4.66 0.25
C THR A 49 0.19 5.82 1.21
N ILE A 50 0.92 6.85 0.83
CA ILE A 50 1.10 8.08 1.59
C ILE A 50 0.61 9.27 0.79
N PHE A 51 0.06 10.23 1.49
CA PHE A 51 -0.21 11.57 0.97
C PHE A 51 0.77 12.54 1.62
N VAL A 52 1.46 13.32 0.80
CA VAL A 52 2.50 14.26 1.24
C VAL A 52 2.18 15.63 0.71
N ARG A 53 2.27 16.65 1.59
CA ARG A 53 2.23 18.05 1.17
C ARG A 53 3.64 18.53 0.88
N LEU A 54 3.82 19.11 -0.29
CA LEU A 54 5.10 19.64 -0.74
C LEU A 54 4.97 21.11 -1.17
N PRO A 55 6.01 21.91 -0.96
CA PRO A 55 6.10 23.20 -1.64
C PRO A 55 6.08 23.01 -3.16
N ASP A 56 5.27 23.78 -3.86
CA ASP A 56 5.18 23.74 -5.34
C ASP A 56 6.38 24.49 -5.94
N ARG A 57 7.54 23.83 -5.91
CA ARG A 57 8.80 24.34 -6.47
C ARG A 57 9.66 23.21 -7.01
N PRO A 58 10.54 23.49 -8.00
CA PRO A 58 11.45 22.48 -8.54
C PRO A 58 12.30 21.82 -7.45
N GLY A 59 12.45 20.50 -7.54
CA GLY A 59 13.25 19.70 -6.63
C GLY A 59 12.51 19.16 -5.39
N SER A 60 11.31 19.65 -5.06
CA SER A 60 10.56 19.16 -3.88
C SER A 60 10.20 17.67 -4.01
N LEU A 61 9.73 17.25 -5.17
CA LEU A 61 9.44 15.84 -5.44
C LEU A 61 10.73 14.99 -5.46
N ALA A 62 11.81 15.52 -6.02
CA ALA A 62 13.08 14.78 -6.07
C ALA A 62 13.57 14.44 -4.64
N LYS A 63 13.52 15.40 -3.71
CA LYS A 63 13.87 15.15 -2.30
C LYS A 63 13.01 14.06 -1.66
N LEU A 64 11.72 14.06 -1.94
CA LEU A 64 10.80 13.03 -1.43
C LEU A 64 11.21 11.64 -1.93
N VAL A 65 11.47 11.52 -3.24
CA VAL A 65 11.88 10.25 -3.87
C VAL A 65 13.24 9.79 -3.35
N ASP A 66 14.20 10.71 -3.16
CA ASP A 66 15.52 10.40 -2.61
C ASP A 66 15.42 9.81 -1.19
N VAL A 67 14.55 10.35 -0.33
CA VAL A 67 14.32 9.80 1.02
C VAL A 67 13.69 8.41 0.94
N CYS A 68 12.72 8.19 0.04
CA CYS A 68 12.13 6.86 -0.18
C CYS A 68 13.20 5.85 -0.66
N ALA A 69 14.03 6.25 -1.61
CA ALA A 69 15.11 5.41 -2.14
C ALA A 69 16.17 5.08 -1.08
N ALA A 70 16.54 6.04 -0.24
CA ALA A 70 17.47 5.82 0.89
C ALA A 70 16.94 4.81 1.92
N GLN A 71 15.63 4.63 1.99
CA GLN A 71 14.97 3.61 2.81
C GLN A 71 14.72 2.30 2.05
N GLU A 72 15.25 2.13 0.84
CA GLU A 72 15.02 0.96 -0.02
C GLU A 72 13.52 0.71 -0.34
N ALA A 73 12.69 1.74 -0.30
CA ALA A 73 11.32 1.67 -0.73
C ALA A 73 11.21 1.95 -2.23
N ASN A 74 10.55 1.05 -2.96
CA ASN A 74 10.36 1.21 -4.39
C ASN A 74 9.12 2.07 -4.68
N VAL A 75 9.27 3.10 -5.51
CA VAL A 75 8.15 3.98 -5.90
C VAL A 75 7.39 3.33 -7.04
N ILE A 76 6.13 2.95 -6.80
CA ILE A 76 5.25 2.34 -7.81
C ILE A 76 4.51 3.41 -8.60
N GLU A 77 3.97 4.41 -7.89
CA GLU A 77 3.10 5.43 -8.48
C GLU A 77 3.26 6.76 -7.76
N VAL A 78 3.25 7.84 -8.53
CA VAL A 78 3.23 9.21 -8.02
C VAL A 78 2.10 9.95 -8.71
N GLN A 79 1.18 10.50 -7.92
CA GLN A 79 0.02 11.23 -8.44
C GLN A 79 -0.08 12.60 -7.78
N HIS A 80 -0.19 13.66 -8.60
CA HIS A 80 -0.48 14.99 -8.11
C HIS A 80 -1.96 15.14 -7.80
N ILE A 81 -2.28 15.55 -6.57
CA ILE A 81 -3.65 15.81 -6.14
C ILE A 81 -3.80 17.31 -5.91
N ARG A 82 -4.57 17.95 -6.78
CA ARG A 82 -4.83 19.40 -6.73
C ARG A 82 -6.23 19.75 -6.22
N GLU A 83 -7.16 18.79 -6.20
CA GLU A 83 -8.54 18.98 -5.80
C GLU A 83 -8.89 18.21 -4.53
N GLY A 84 -9.81 18.77 -3.73
CA GLY A 84 -10.34 18.09 -2.54
C GLY A 84 -9.47 18.13 -1.28
N VAL A 85 -8.32 18.80 -1.32
CA VAL A 85 -7.41 18.96 -0.18
C VAL A 85 -7.21 20.44 0.13
N LYS A 86 -7.25 20.80 1.43
CA LYS A 86 -6.91 22.18 1.86
C LYS A 86 -5.41 22.38 1.69
N LEU A 87 -4.99 22.88 0.54
CA LEU A 87 -3.61 23.25 0.24
C LEU A 87 -3.48 24.76 0.22
N HIS A 88 -2.33 25.27 0.67
CA HIS A 88 -1.99 26.67 0.42
C HIS A 88 -1.68 26.92 -1.07
N PRO A 89 -1.84 28.16 -1.60
CA PRO A 89 -1.60 28.45 -3.02
C PRO A 89 -0.20 28.11 -3.55
N ARG A 90 0.76 27.85 -2.65
CA ARG A 90 2.15 27.49 -2.98
C ARG A 90 2.50 26.05 -2.60
N GLU A 91 1.49 25.23 -2.33
CA GLU A 91 1.65 23.82 -1.96
C GLU A 91 0.99 22.93 -3.00
N THR A 92 1.54 21.75 -3.17
CA THR A 92 0.95 20.68 -3.96
C THR A 92 0.80 19.43 -3.10
N GLY A 93 -0.31 18.73 -3.27
CA GLY A 93 -0.52 17.43 -2.68
C GLY A 93 0.00 16.34 -3.61
N ILE A 94 0.78 15.42 -3.08
CA ILE A 94 1.28 14.28 -3.84
C ILE A 94 0.87 12.99 -3.12
N GLN A 95 0.18 12.14 -3.84
CA GLN A 95 -0.03 10.77 -3.40
C GLN A 95 1.09 9.90 -3.97
N VAL A 96 1.77 9.17 -3.10
CA VAL A 96 2.83 8.24 -3.47
C VAL A 96 2.44 6.85 -3.02
N VAL A 97 2.55 5.91 -3.93
CA VAL A 97 2.39 4.48 -3.65
C VAL A 97 3.77 3.84 -3.68
N LEU A 98 4.14 3.24 -2.56
CA LEU A 98 5.43 2.60 -2.36
C LEU A 98 5.24 1.10 -2.19
N GLU A 99 6.15 0.32 -2.76
CA GLU A 99 6.36 -1.06 -2.40
C GLU A 99 7.38 -1.13 -1.26
N VAL A 100 7.04 -1.86 -0.22
CA VAL A 100 7.83 -2.03 0.99
C VAL A 100 7.92 -3.51 1.35
N LYS A 101 8.93 -3.88 2.14
CA LYS A 101 9.22 -5.29 2.45
C LYS A 101 8.28 -5.88 3.52
N SER A 102 7.78 -5.01 4.41
CA SER A 102 6.95 -5.39 5.57
C SER A 102 6.29 -4.17 6.18
N GLN A 103 5.36 -4.40 7.11
CA GLN A 103 4.75 -3.33 7.91
C GLN A 103 5.79 -2.55 8.75
N GLN A 104 6.80 -3.23 9.27
CA GLN A 104 7.89 -2.59 10.01
C GLN A 104 8.70 -1.66 9.10
N HIS A 105 8.97 -2.08 7.86
CA HIS A 105 9.62 -1.25 6.86
C HIS A 105 8.77 -0.02 6.50
N SER A 106 7.45 -0.15 6.39
CA SER A 106 6.53 0.98 6.22
C SER A 106 6.71 2.03 7.33
N HIS A 107 6.82 1.60 8.58
CA HIS A 107 7.03 2.51 9.72
C HIS A 107 8.39 3.21 9.63
N SER A 108 9.45 2.53 9.20
CA SER A 108 10.77 3.13 9.00
C SER A 108 10.74 4.21 7.92
N VAL A 109 10.08 3.94 6.80
CA VAL A 109 9.91 4.91 5.70
C VAL A 109 9.14 6.16 6.18
N ILE A 110 8.02 5.97 6.87
CA ILE A 110 7.22 7.06 7.42
C ILE A 110 8.03 7.90 8.42
N SER A 111 8.81 7.25 9.29
CA SER A 111 9.66 7.93 10.27
C SER A 111 10.75 8.74 9.58
N ALA A 112 11.41 8.19 8.57
CA ALA A 112 12.44 8.88 7.80
C ALA A 112 11.89 10.11 7.06
N LEU A 113 10.71 9.99 6.47
CA LEU A 113 10.05 11.11 5.81
C LEU A 113 9.68 12.22 6.80
N LYS A 114 9.13 11.89 7.98
CA LYS A 114 8.83 12.86 9.04
C LYS A 114 10.09 13.55 9.56
N SER A 115 11.20 12.82 9.71
CA SER A 115 12.48 13.38 10.13
C SER A 115 13.11 14.34 9.10
N ASN A 116 12.66 14.27 7.85
CA ASN A 116 13.05 15.19 6.79
C ASN A 116 12.01 16.31 6.54
N ASP A 117 11.18 16.61 7.56
CA ASP A 117 10.18 17.69 7.57
C ASP A 117 9.05 17.52 6.53
N PHE A 118 8.76 16.29 6.12
CA PHE A 118 7.61 16.03 5.27
C PHE A 118 6.32 15.90 6.09
N GLU A 119 5.30 16.67 5.74
CA GLU A 119 3.95 16.49 6.28
C GLU A 119 3.26 15.34 5.57
N ILE A 120 3.02 14.23 6.31
CA ILE A 120 2.48 13.00 5.76
C ILE A 120 1.14 12.68 6.41
N SER A 121 0.18 12.28 5.59
CA SER A 121 -1.00 11.53 6.03
C SER A 121 -1.04 10.16 5.35
N THR A 122 -1.38 9.13 6.11
CA THR A 122 -1.56 7.77 5.60
C THR A 122 -3.04 7.49 5.44
N HIS A 123 -3.45 6.99 4.28
CA HIS A 123 -4.78 6.38 4.12
C HIS A 123 -4.65 4.87 4.33
N HIS A 124 -5.34 4.42 5.36
CA HIS A 124 -5.61 2.99 5.55
C HIS A 124 -6.89 2.59 4.80
#